data_bf8a38e86cc6d187f3d2ea1f720f91b5
#
_entry.id   bf8a38e86cc6d187f3d2ea1f720f91b5
#
_cell.length_a   1.000
_cell.length_b   1.000
_cell.length_c   1.000
_cell.angle_alpha   90.00
_cell.angle_beta   90.00
_cell.angle_gamma   90.00
#
_symmetry.space_group_name_H-M   'P 1'
#
loop_
_entity.id
_entity.type
_entity.pdbx_description
1 polymer ?
#
loop_
_entity_poly.entity_id
_entity_poly.type
_entity_poly.pdbx_seq_one_letter_code
_entity_poly.pdbx_strand_id
1 'polypeptide(L)'
;MTGILRTAACMLLLAGLAYGHHSFTAEFDEHKPVKMTGKVTEMKWSNPHGWIYIDVTGPDGKTVNWALETGGANALYRRGWRKEDLPAGTVLVVEGWQARNGTPTANVSSITFTNGKRLFAGSSNSDAPQQ
;
A
#
# COMPACT_ATOMS: atom_id res chain seq x y z
N MET A 1 10.57 38.00 32.88
CA MET A 1 11.42 37.17 32.04
C MET A 1 11.09 35.66 32.03
N THR A 2 10.21 35.16 32.87
CA THR A 2 9.86 33.73 32.96
C THR A 2 8.75 33.27 32.01
N GLY A 3 8.02 34.18 31.35
CA GLY A 3 6.91 33.85 30.46
C GLY A 3 7.32 33.47 29.04
N ILE A 4 8.39 34.05 28.54
CA ILE A 4 8.83 33.86 27.13
C ILE A 4 9.50 32.48 26.91
N LEU A 5 10.18 31.95 27.93
CA LEU A 5 10.81 30.63 27.85
C LEU A 5 9.79 29.47 27.82
N ARG A 6 8.62 29.63 28.45
CA ARG A 6 7.58 28.59 28.49
C ARG A 6 6.81 28.48 27.17
N THR A 7 6.66 29.58 26.45
CA THR A 7 5.97 29.60 25.15
C THR A 7 6.83 29.00 24.02
N ALA A 8 8.13 29.20 24.08
CA ALA A 8 9.08 28.64 23.12
C ALA A 8 9.20 27.11 23.24
N ALA A 9 9.12 26.54 24.45
CA ALA A 9 9.16 25.11 24.70
C ALA A 9 7.91 24.37 24.18
N CYS A 10 6.71 25.01 24.22
CA CYS A 10 5.49 24.42 23.67
C CYS A 10 5.45 24.41 22.14
N MET A 11 6.06 25.39 21.46
CA MET A 11 6.12 25.42 20.00
C MET A 11 7.07 24.38 19.42
N LEU A 12 8.14 24.02 20.13
CA LEU A 12 9.08 22.95 19.70
C LEU A 12 8.50 21.54 19.80
N LEU A 13 7.54 21.31 20.68
CA LEU A 13 6.86 20.01 20.84
C LEU A 13 5.81 19.74 19.75
N LEU A 14 5.27 20.78 19.09
CA LEU A 14 4.31 20.63 17.99
C LEU A 14 4.96 20.36 16.63
N ALA A 15 6.23 20.67 16.46
CA ALA A 15 6.96 20.40 15.21
C ALA A 15 7.37 18.92 15.02
N GLY A 16 7.31 18.10 16.08
CA GLY A 16 7.70 16.69 16.05
C GLY A 16 6.63 15.72 15.54
N LEU A 17 5.39 16.15 15.34
CA LEU A 17 4.28 15.28 14.94
C LEU A 17 3.98 15.27 13.43
N ALA A 18 4.74 16.03 12.63
CA ALA A 18 4.51 16.15 11.19
C ALA A 18 5.30 15.13 10.32
N TYR A 19 6.09 14.26 10.92
CA TYR A 19 6.91 13.27 10.21
C TYR A 19 6.33 11.87 10.29
N GLY A 20 5.18 11.61 9.64
CA GLY A 20 4.63 10.27 9.80
C GLY A 20 3.71 9.73 8.71
N HIS A 21 3.23 10.55 7.82
CA HIS A 21 2.37 10.06 6.75
C HIS A 21 2.88 10.59 5.40
N HIS A 22 3.57 9.71 4.65
CA HIS A 22 3.71 9.92 3.22
C HIS A 22 2.30 10.00 2.65
N SER A 23 1.93 11.16 2.04
CA SER A 23 0.63 11.25 1.41
C SER A 23 0.62 10.35 0.18
N PHE A 24 -0.49 9.65 -0.05
CA PHE A 24 -0.69 8.83 -1.25
C PHE A 24 -0.24 9.58 -2.52
N THR A 25 -0.68 10.84 -2.68
CA THR A 25 -0.38 11.66 -3.85
C THR A 25 1.09 12.04 -4.00
N ALA A 26 1.92 11.93 -2.96
CA ALA A 26 3.36 12.14 -3.06
C ALA A 26 4.06 10.96 -3.74
N GLU A 27 3.61 9.74 -3.52
CA GLU A 27 4.27 8.52 -3.97
C GLU A 27 3.58 7.86 -5.16
N PHE A 28 2.24 7.92 -5.23
CA PHE A 28 1.43 7.25 -6.24
C PHE A 28 0.69 8.24 -7.12
N ASP A 29 0.39 7.83 -8.35
CA ASP A 29 -0.28 8.66 -9.34
C ASP A 29 -1.72 8.18 -9.56
N GLU A 30 -2.69 8.95 -9.07
CA GLU A 30 -4.12 8.66 -9.25
C GLU A 30 -4.57 8.63 -10.73
N HIS A 31 -3.78 9.23 -11.62
CA HIS A 31 -4.01 9.20 -13.07
C HIS A 31 -3.33 8.02 -13.78
N LYS A 32 -2.67 7.15 -13.01
CA LYS A 32 -2.05 5.92 -13.53
C LYS A 32 -2.64 4.67 -12.85
N PRO A 33 -3.93 4.37 -13.10
CA PRO A 33 -4.50 3.13 -12.60
C PRO A 33 -3.79 1.93 -13.22
N VAL A 34 -3.61 0.90 -12.42
CA VAL A 34 -3.06 -0.38 -12.86
C VAL A 34 -4.05 -1.49 -12.58
N LYS A 35 -4.13 -2.42 -13.53
CA LYS A 35 -4.81 -3.71 -13.36
C LYS A 35 -3.92 -4.79 -13.94
N MET A 36 -3.49 -5.70 -13.10
CA MET A 36 -2.54 -6.74 -13.51
C MET A 36 -2.87 -8.07 -12.87
N THR A 37 -2.56 -9.14 -13.59
CA THR A 37 -2.60 -10.51 -13.06
C THR A 37 -1.19 -10.95 -12.73
N GLY A 38 -0.99 -11.50 -11.55
CA GLY A 38 0.32 -11.96 -11.13
C GLY A 38 0.26 -13.10 -10.14
N LYS A 39 1.42 -13.69 -9.90
CA LYS A 39 1.62 -14.79 -8.96
C LYS A 39 2.36 -14.28 -7.73
N VAL A 40 1.79 -14.47 -6.55
CA VAL A 40 2.41 -14.07 -5.28
C VAL A 40 3.75 -14.77 -5.11
N THR A 41 4.78 -14.00 -4.80
CA THR A 41 6.11 -14.50 -4.41
C THR A 41 6.34 -14.34 -2.92
N GLU A 42 5.84 -13.25 -2.32
CA GLU A 42 6.00 -12.97 -0.89
C GLU A 42 4.86 -12.08 -0.38
N MET A 43 4.46 -12.26 0.88
CA MET A 43 3.61 -11.34 1.63
C MET A 43 4.33 -10.89 2.90
N LYS A 44 4.62 -9.59 3.01
CA LYS A 44 5.11 -8.96 4.25
C LYS A 44 3.96 -8.41 5.06
N TRP A 45 3.63 -9.11 6.13
CA TRP A 45 2.56 -8.76 7.06
C TRP A 45 3.10 -7.79 8.12
N SER A 46 3.04 -6.48 7.87
CA SER A 46 3.67 -5.45 8.69
C SER A 46 2.79 -4.21 8.88
N ASN A 47 3.15 -3.36 9.84
CA ASN A 47 2.56 -2.04 10.08
C ASN A 47 3.64 -0.96 9.93
N PRO A 48 3.32 0.26 9.51
CA PRO A 48 1.99 0.79 9.16
C PRO A 48 1.46 0.30 7.81
N HIS A 49 2.31 -0.24 6.93
CA HIS A 49 1.97 -0.77 5.61
C HIS A 49 2.42 -2.22 5.47
N GLY A 50 1.54 -3.03 4.86
CA GLY A 50 1.88 -4.36 4.38
C GLY A 50 2.37 -4.31 2.93
N TRP A 51 3.02 -5.37 2.46
CA TRP A 51 3.53 -5.46 1.09
C TRP A 51 3.25 -6.85 0.51
N ILE A 52 2.72 -6.85 -0.71
CA ILE A 52 2.57 -8.08 -1.49
C ILE A 52 3.53 -7.98 -2.67
N TYR A 53 4.33 -9.01 -2.89
CA TYR A 53 5.20 -9.09 -4.06
C TYR A 53 4.61 -10.11 -5.02
N ILE A 54 4.48 -9.73 -6.30
CA ILE A 54 3.93 -10.60 -7.33
C ILE A 54 4.82 -10.59 -8.57
N ASP A 55 4.93 -11.73 -9.22
CA ASP A 55 5.50 -11.85 -10.56
C ASP A 55 4.41 -11.63 -11.59
N VAL A 56 4.60 -10.62 -12.45
CA VAL A 56 3.72 -10.28 -13.56
C VAL A 56 4.46 -10.54 -14.86
N THR A 57 3.91 -11.40 -15.70
CA THR A 57 4.46 -11.67 -17.04
C THR A 57 3.77 -10.78 -18.06
N GLY A 58 4.55 -9.95 -18.72
CA GLY A 58 4.08 -9.07 -19.78
C GLY A 58 3.82 -9.79 -21.09
N PRO A 59 3.23 -9.09 -22.08
CA PRO A 59 2.94 -9.64 -23.41
C PRO A 59 4.20 -10.02 -24.20
N ASP A 60 5.35 -9.47 -23.82
CA ASP A 60 6.68 -9.79 -24.38
C ASP A 60 7.31 -11.05 -23.76
N GLY A 61 6.59 -11.72 -22.85
CA GLY A 61 7.05 -12.89 -22.12
C GLY A 61 8.00 -12.59 -20.96
N LYS A 62 8.36 -11.34 -20.73
CA LYS A 62 9.23 -10.95 -19.62
C LYS A 62 8.43 -10.88 -18.31
N THR A 63 9.03 -11.41 -17.26
CA THR A 63 8.45 -11.34 -15.91
C THR A 63 9.10 -10.25 -15.11
N VAL A 64 8.28 -9.41 -14.50
CA VAL A 64 8.69 -8.32 -13.60
C VAL A 64 8.07 -8.56 -12.24
N ASN A 65 8.88 -8.49 -11.19
CA ASN A 65 8.37 -8.55 -9.82
C ASN A 65 7.88 -7.16 -9.39
N TRP A 66 6.62 -7.07 -9.03
CA TRP A 66 5.96 -5.84 -8.55
C TRP A 66 5.89 -5.83 -7.04
N ALA A 67 6.20 -4.67 -6.45
CA ALA A 67 6.00 -4.39 -5.03
C ALA A 67 4.66 -3.66 -4.84
N LEU A 68 3.75 -4.27 -4.11
CA LEU A 68 2.39 -3.78 -3.93
C LEU A 68 2.18 -3.36 -2.48
N GLU A 69 2.06 -2.04 -2.26
CA GLU A 69 1.75 -1.48 -0.95
C GLU A 69 0.28 -1.67 -0.61
N THR A 70 0.02 -2.14 0.60
CA THR A 70 -1.32 -2.34 1.16
C THR A 70 -1.49 -1.57 2.46
N GLY A 71 -2.69 -1.57 3.00
CA GLY A 71 -2.92 -1.21 4.39
C GLY A 71 -2.08 -2.09 5.33
N GLY A 72 -1.81 -1.58 6.52
CA GLY A 72 -1.03 -2.33 7.52
C GLY A 72 -1.76 -3.59 8.01
N ALA A 73 -1.01 -4.51 8.60
CA ALA A 73 -1.48 -5.79 9.10
C ALA A 73 -2.74 -5.67 9.97
N ASN A 74 -2.78 -4.68 10.87
CA ASN A 74 -3.93 -4.45 11.75
C ASN A 74 -5.18 -4.01 10.97
N ALA A 75 -5.03 -3.19 9.92
CA ALA A 75 -6.14 -2.75 9.09
C ALA A 75 -6.67 -3.90 8.23
N LEU A 76 -5.77 -4.66 7.62
CA LEU A 76 -6.12 -5.84 6.83
C LEU A 76 -6.86 -6.88 7.68
N TYR A 77 -6.35 -7.16 8.90
CA TYR A 77 -6.99 -8.11 9.81
C TYR A 77 -8.44 -7.73 10.13
N ARG A 78 -8.70 -6.45 10.43
CA ARG A 78 -10.06 -5.95 10.69
C ARG A 78 -11.00 -6.08 9.48
N ARG A 79 -10.44 -6.11 8.26
CA ARG A 79 -11.17 -6.31 7.01
C ARG A 79 -11.36 -7.78 6.61
N GLY A 80 -10.99 -8.70 7.49
CA GLY A 80 -11.15 -10.12 7.28
C GLY A 80 -9.97 -10.85 6.65
N TRP A 81 -8.84 -10.14 6.42
CA TRP A 81 -7.64 -10.77 5.92
C TRP A 81 -6.95 -11.58 7.01
N ARG A 82 -6.27 -12.63 6.59
CA ARG A 82 -5.36 -13.41 7.42
C ARG A 82 -4.01 -13.53 6.71
N LYS A 83 -2.96 -13.67 7.51
CA LYS A 83 -1.60 -13.80 6.97
C LYS A 83 -1.48 -14.98 5.99
N GLU A 84 -2.25 -16.01 6.21
CA GLU A 84 -2.27 -17.26 5.44
C GLU A 84 -3.09 -17.17 4.14
N ASP A 85 -3.79 -16.07 3.87
CA ASP A 85 -4.62 -15.91 2.67
C ASP A 85 -3.81 -15.82 1.37
N LEU A 86 -2.54 -15.41 1.46
CA LEU A 86 -1.66 -15.20 0.31
C LEU A 86 -0.36 -16.03 0.40
N PRO A 87 -0.44 -17.35 0.32
CA PRO A 87 0.77 -18.15 0.18
C PRO A 87 1.44 -17.87 -1.17
N ALA A 88 2.77 -18.04 -1.23
CA ALA A 88 3.50 -17.95 -2.48
C ALA A 88 2.88 -18.91 -3.52
N GLY A 89 2.81 -18.47 -4.76
CA GLY A 89 2.17 -19.19 -5.85
C GLY A 89 0.70 -18.88 -6.08
N THR A 90 0.04 -18.14 -5.17
CA THR A 90 -1.35 -17.67 -5.37
C THR A 90 -1.42 -16.74 -6.57
N VAL A 91 -2.33 -17.04 -7.49
CA VAL A 91 -2.62 -16.19 -8.65
C VAL A 91 -3.76 -15.26 -8.30
N LEU A 92 -3.60 -13.97 -8.61
CA LEU A 92 -4.60 -12.96 -8.31
C LEU A 92 -4.57 -11.80 -9.32
N VAL A 93 -5.68 -11.09 -9.40
CA VAL A 93 -5.79 -9.82 -10.12
C VAL A 93 -5.69 -8.68 -9.10
N VAL A 94 -4.80 -7.74 -9.38
CA VAL A 94 -4.56 -6.55 -8.56
C VAL A 94 -5.09 -5.32 -9.27
N GLU A 95 -5.74 -4.45 -8.53
CA GLU A 95 -6.15 -3.11 -8.97
C GLU A 95 -5.59 -2.06 -8.02
N GLY A 96 -5.10 -0.94 -8.56
CA GLY A 96 -4.48 0.11 -7.77
C GLY A 96 -3.89 1.21 -8.64
N TRP A 97 -2.86 1.88 -8.13
CA TRP A 97 -2.21 3.01 -8.80
C TRP A 97 -0.69 2.86 -8.78
N GLN A 98 -0.06 3.13 -9.91
CA GLN A 98 1.39 3.03 -10.05
C GLN A 98 2.12 4.14 -9.29
N ALA A 99 3.33 3.83 -8.84
CA ALA A 99 4.25 4.82 -8.29
C ALA A 99 4.61 5.90 -9.34
N ARG A 100 4.68 7.16 -8.90
CA ARG A 100 5.00 8.32 -9.77
C ARG A 100 6.35 8.20 -10.44
N ASN A 101 7.31 7.57 -9.80
CA ASN A 101 8.66 7.37 -10.35
C ASN A 101 8.73 6.31 -11.47
N GLY A 102 7.59 5.67 -11.81
CA GLY A 102 7.52 4.68 -12.89
C GLY A 102 8.11 3.30 -12.56
N THR A 103 8.52 3.07 -11.32
CA THR A 103 9.00 1.75 -10.89
C THR A 103 7.85 0.72 -10.89
N PRO A 104 8.15 -0.60 -10.89
CA PRO A 104 7.16 -1.66 -10.72
C PRO A 104 6.66 -1.72 -9.27
N THR A 105 6.04 -0.64 -8.84
CA THR A 105 5.47 -0.43 -7.51
C THR A 105 4.09 0.16 -7.66
N ALA A 106 3.13 -0.32 -6.87
CA ALA A 106 1.78 0.21 -6.86
C ALA A 106 1.20 0.24 -5.44
N ASN A 107 0.29 1.19 -5.19
CA ASN A 107 -0.59 1.15 -4.04
C ASN A 107 -1.86 0.39 -4.44
N VAL A 108 -2.21 -0.63 -3.67
CA VAL A 108 -3.31 -1.54 -4.02
C VAL A 108 -4.61 -1.10 -3.38
N SER A 109 -5.67 -0.99 -4.18
CA SER A 109 -7.03 -0.79 -3.69
C SER A 109 -7.72 -2.12 -3.41
N SER A 110 -7.61 -3.07 -4.33
CA SER A 110 -8.26 -4.38 -4.20
C SER A 110 -7.47 -5.49 -4.88
N ILE A 111 -7.70 -6.70 -4.40
CA ILE A 111 -7.28 -7.93 -5.08
C ILE A 111 -8.48 -8.85 -5.30
N THR A 112 -8.45 -9.60 -6.39
CA THR A 112 -9.43 -10.60 -6.73
C THR A 112 -8.74 -11.94 -6.96
N PHE A 113 -9.17 -12.96 -6.22
CA PHE A 113 -8.69 -14.33 -6.36
C PHE A 113 -9.33 -15.02 -7.56
N THR A 114 -8.74 -16.12 -8.01
CA THR A 114 -9.26 -16.91 -9.15
C THR A 114 -10.66 -17.49 -8.94
N ASN A 115 -11.09 -17.64 -7.68
CA ASN A 115 -12.46 -18.08 -7.33
C ASN A 115 -13.46 -16.93 -7.30
N GLY A 116 -13.06 -15.70 -7.68
CA GLY A 116 -13.91 -14.52 -7.68
C GLY A 116 -14.01 -13.78 -6.33
N LYS A 117 -13.44 -14.30 -5.25
CA LYS A 117 -13.39 -13.59 -3.97
C LYS A 117 -12.58 -12.30 -4.14
N ARG A 118 -13.14 -11.16 -3.76
CA ARG A 118 -12.49 -9.85 -3.80
C ARG A 118 -12.28 -9.32 -2.38
N LEU A 119 -11.09 -8.78 -2.13
CA LEU A 119 -10.73 -8.17 -0.86
C LEU A 119 -10.17 -6.76 -1.10
N PHE A 120 -10.59 -5.80 -0.27
CA PHE A 120 -10.00 -4.47 -0.24
C PHE A 120 -8.67 -4.50 0.51
N ALA A 121 -7.61 -4.00 -0.13
CA ALA A 121 -6.25 -4.03 0.37
C ALA A 121 -5.70 -2.65 0.73
N GLY A 122 -6.40 -1.58 0.36
CA GLY A 122 -5.96 -0.21 0.61
C GLY A 122 -5.89 0.16 2.09
N SER A 123 -5.12 1.19 2.42
CA SER A 123 -5.13 1.81 3.75
C SER A 123 -6.48 2.52 3.99
N SER A 124 -7.01 2.43 5.21
CA SER A 124 -8.21 3.19 5.61
C SER A 124 -7.96 4.69 5.68
N ASN A 125 -6.70 5.11 5.73
CA ASN A 125 -6.26 6.50 5.79
C ASN A 125 -5.58 6.94 4.47
N SER A 126 -5.70 6.15 3.40
CA SER A 126 -5.17 6.56 2.11
C SER A 126 -6.06 7.66 1.55
N ASP A 127 -5.47 8.76 1.12
CA ASP A 127 -6.12 9.78 0.29
C ASP A 127 -6.43 9.23 -1.13
N ALA A 128 -6.30 7.93 -1.30
CA ALA A 128 -6.59 7.24 -2.54
C ALA A 128 -8.08 7.38 -2.88
N PRO A 129 -8.42 7.68 -4.14
CA PRO A 129 -9.80 7.77 -4.59
C PRO A 129 -10.57 6.50 -4.23
N GLN A 130 -11.72 6.67 -3.60
CA GLN A 130 -12.64 5.56 -3.32
C GLN A 130 -13.39 5.24 -4.63
N GLN A 131 -13.23 4.04 -5.15
CA GLN A 131 -14.00 3.55 -6.30
C GLN A 131 -15.26 2.87 -5.84
#